data_1f557626c93aed42f438c1fe9df7191a
#
_entry.id   1f557626c93aed42f438c1fe9df7191a
#
_cell.length_a   1.000
_cell.length_b   1.000
_cell.length_c   1.000
_cell.angle_alpha   90.00
_cell.angle_beta   90.00
_cell.angle_gamma   90.00
#
_symmetry.space_group_name_H-M   'P 1'
#
loop_
_entity.id
_entity.type
_entity.pdbx_description
1 polymer ?
#
loop_
_entity_poly.entity_id
_entity_poly.type
_entity_poly.pdbx_seq_one_letter_code
_entity_poly.pdbx_strand_id
1 'polypeptide(L)'
;MSGAYLQASLDKLTDASRDDVIEICINPDDSVSGEFQGDRFMSQLESSLTPTEIKDIGTQIASASNSTISKDKPIVSVSIKYRNRPVRAQVIMPPAVSEGMSISLRFFTSLPLRDVELKFLFGAERSLETDRLNRNQELRDVVKGGDIYAAIRFCVAHKLNMIVSGGTSTGKTVAARKILSLIHI
;
A
#
# COMPACT_ATOMS: atom_id res chain seq x y z
N MET A 1 22.98 -7.31 18.02
CA MET A 1 23.38 -7.95 16.74
C MET A 1 22.25 -8.06 15.72
N SER A 2 20.97 -8.20 16.12
CA SER A 2 19.85 -8.35 15.15
C SER A 2 19.63 -7.14 14.24
N GLY A 3 19.92 -5.92 14.69
CA GLY A 3 19.70 -4.71 13.89
C GLY A 3 20.58 -4.56 12.65
N ALA A 4 21.80 -5.07 12.67
CA ALA A 4 22.72 -4.98 11.54
C ALA A 4 22.30 -5.91 10.38
N TYR A 5 21.83 -7.11 10.68
CA TYR A 5 21.30 -8.04 9.68
C TYR A 5 20.01 -7.53 9.04
N LEU A 6 19.09 -7.00 9.86
CA LEU A 6 17.86 -6.39 9.34
C LEU A 6 18.18 -5.22 8.43
N GLN A 7 19.10 -4.34 8.82
CA GLN A 7 19.49 -3.22 8.00
C GLN A 7 20.08 -3.68 6.65
N ALA A 8 21.01 -4.64 6.68
CA ALA A 8 21.60 -5.20 5.46
C ALA A 8 20.54 -5.85 4.54
N SER A 9 19.53 -6.49 5.12
CA SER A 9 18.43 -7.07 4.35
C SER A 9 17.55 -6.01 3.71
N LEU A 10 17.23 -4.94 4.45
CA LEU A 10 16.41 -3.83 3.93
C LEU A 10 17.19 -2.92 2.97
N ASP A 11 18.52 -2.85 3.06
CA ASP A 11 19.38 -2.11 2.11
C ASP A 11 19.34 -2.69 0.69
N LYS A 12 18.88 -3.95 0.53
CA LYS A 12 18.61 -4.55 -0.78
C LYS A 12 17.40 -3.93 -1.48
N LEU A 13 16.49 -3.33 -0.72
CA LEU A 13 15.40 -2.50 -1.23
C LEU A 13 15.94 -1.08 -1.43
N THR A 14 16.52 -0.81 -2.58
CA THR A 14 17.22 0.46 -2.88
C THR A 14 16.39 1.69 -2.50
N ASP A 15 15.10 1.66 -2.82
CA ASP A 15 14.17 2.77 -2.54
C ASP A 15 13.81 2.93 -1.06
N ALA A 16 14.05 1.92 -0.21
CA ALA A 16 13.82 2.03 1.23
C ALA A 16 14.74 3.07 1.91
N SER A 17 15.86 3.40 1.27
CA SER A 17 16.82 4.39 1.77
C SER A 17 16.44 5.85 1.46
N ARG A 18 15.45 6.08 0.61
CA ARG A 18 15.00 7.43 0.21
C ARG A 18 14.29 8.12 1.37
N ASP A 19 14.52 9.42 1.51
CA ASP A 19 13.89 10.22 2.57
C ASP A 19 12.40 10.46 2.32
N ASP A 20 11.99 10.47 1.05
CA ASP A 20 10.63 10.72 0.60
C ASP A 20 9.76 9.44 0.53
N VAL A 21 10.31 8.25 0.83
CA VAL A 21 9.55 7.00 0.84
C VAL A 21 8.47 7.00 1.94
N ILE A 22 7.25 6.64 1.58
CA ILE A 22 6.11 6.51 2.48
C ILE A 22 5.84 5.03 2.77
N GLU A 23 5.75 4.22 1.73
CA GLU A 23 5.46 2.80 1.87
C GLU A 23 6.15 1.99 0.76
N ILE A 24 6.64 0.81 1.11
CA ILE A 24 7.11 -0.22 0.17
C ILE A 24 6.36 -1.50 0.46
N CYS A 25 5.81 -2.10 -0.59
CA CYS A 25 5.15 -3.39 -0.54
C CYS A 25 5.89 -4.41 -1.42
N ILE A 26 6.18 -5.57 -0.86
CA ILE A 26 6.57 -6.77 -1.61
C ILE A 26 5.33 -7.66 -1.67
N ASN A 27 4.92 -8.01 -2.87
CA ASN A 27 3.74 -8.81 -3.11
C ASN A 27 4.08 -10.31 -3.16
N PRO A 28 3.08 -11.20 -3.03
CA PRO A 28 3.30 -12.65 -3.09
C PRO A 28 3.88 -13.16 -4.41
N ASP A 29 3.78 -12.41 -5.49
CA ASP A 29 4.36 -12.67 -6.81
C ASP A 29 5.78 -12.09 -6.97
N ASP A 30 6.42 -11.74 -5.85
CA ASP A 30 7.75 -11.14 -5.74
C ASP A 30 7.87 -9.73 -6.36
N SER A 31 6.78 -9.16 -6.88
CA SER A 31 6.78 -7.76 -7.35
C SER A 31 6.91 -6.79 -6.17
N VAL A 32 7.62 -5.69 -6.40
CA VAL A 32 7.83 -4.63 -5.42
C VAL A 32 7.13 -3.36 -5.89
N SER A 33 6.39 -2.73 -4.99
CA SER A 33 5.72 -1.45 -5.26
C SER A 33 6.07 -0.44 -4.18
N GLY A 34 6.12 0.83 -4.52
CA GLY A 34 6.43 1.91 -3.59
C GLY A 34 5.55 3.13 -3.77
N GLU A 35 5.34 3.85 -2.67
CA GLU A 35 4.70 5.16 -2.62
C GLU A 35 5.69 6.16 -2.04
N PHE A 36 5.86 7.30 -2.70
CA PHE A 36 6.75 8.38 -2.29
C PHE A 36 5.97 9.66 -2.02
N GLN A 37 6.59 10.59 -1.33
CA GLN A 37 5.95 11.86 -0.99
C GLN A 37 5.59 12.65 -2.26
N GLY A 38 4.31 12.93 -2.42
CA GLY A 38 3.77 13.63 -3.60
C GLY A 38 3.15 12.69 -4.64
N ASP A 39 3.35 11.40 -4.52
CA ASP A 39 2.72 10.43 -5.42
C ASP A 39 1.21 10.37 -5.19
N ARG A 40 0.48 10.20 -6.29
CA ARG A 40 -0.96 9.99 -6.25
C ARG A 40 -1.32 8.53 -5.99
N PHE A 41 -0.49 7.62 -6.45
CA PHE A 41 -0.65 6.17 -6.37
C PHE A 41 0.70 5.50 -6.18
N MET A 42 0.65 4.31 -5.60
CA MET A 42 1.80 3.41 -5.54
C MET A 42 2.23 2.99 -6.95
N SER A 43 3.52 2.95 -7.22
CA SER A 43 4.10 2.52 -8.50
C SER A 43 4.93 1.25 -8.33
N GLN A 44 5.02 0.45 -9.38
CA GLN A 44 5.91 -0.71 -9.40
C GLN A 44 7.36 -0.23 -9.45
N LEU A 45 8.20 -0.84 -8.63
CA LEU A 45 9.64 -0.56 -8.54
C LEU A 45 10.44 -1.66 -9.24
N GLU A 46 11.59 -1.30 -9.78
CA GLU A 46 12.56 -2.29 -10.23
C GLU A 46 13.16 -3.00 -9.01
N SER A 47 13.12 -4.32 -9.01
CA SER A 47 13.66 -5.14 -7.95
C SER A 47 14.35 -6.38 -8.52
N SER A 48 15.53 -6.69 -7.97
CA SER A 48 16.28 -7.90 -8.26
C SER A 48 16.22 -8.92 -7.12
N LEU A 49 15.29 -8.74 -6.17
CA LEU A 49 15.14 -9.63 -5.02
C LEU A 49 14.69 -11.01 -5.48
N THR A 50 15.38 -12.02 -4.99
CA THR A 50 14.98 -13.41 -5.15
C THR A 50 13.96 -13.81 -4.08
N PRO A 51 13.12 -14.85 -4.31
CA PRO A 51 12.19 -15.37 -3.31
C PRO A 51 12.85 -15.72 -1.96
N THR A 52 14.09 -16.19 -2.01
CA THR A 52 14.88 -16.49 -0.81
C THR A 52 15.22 -15.23 -0.02
N GLU A 53 15.63 -14.18 -0.71
CA GLU A 53 15.93 -12.88 -0.07
C GLU A 53 14.70 -12.24 0.52
N ILE A 54 13.54 -12.32 -0.15
CA ILE A 54 12.25 -11.85 0.37
C ILE A 54 11.89 -12.59 1.66
N LYS A 55 12.06 -13.92 1.68
CA LYS A 55 11.84 -14.73 2.88
C LYS A 55 12.79 -14.35 4.02
N ASP A 56 14.05 -14.08 3.71
CA ASP A 56 15.04 -13.63 4.69
C ASP A 56 14.66 -12.27 5.28
N ILE A 57 14.24 -11.31 4.44
CA ILE A 57 13.74 -10.00 4.88
C ILE A 57 12.57 -10.20 5.87
N GLY A 58 11.56 -10.96 5.52
CA GLY A 58 10.41 -11.22 6.38
C GLY A 58 10.79 -11.87 7.71
N THR A 59 11.71 -12.84 7.67
CA THR A 59 12.22 -13.53 8.88
C THR A 59 13.01 -12.58 9.77
N GLN A 60 13.85 -11.72 9.20
CA GLN A 60 14.62 -10.73 9.95
C GLN A 60 13.71 -9.66 10.59
N ILE A 61 12.66 -9.23 9.89
CA ILE A 61 11.66 -8.31 10.44
C ILE A 61 10.97 -8.92 11.66
N ALA A 62 10.53 -10.17 11.58
CA ALA A 62 9.92 -10.86 12.71
C ALA A 62 10.89 -11.00 13.89
N SER A 63 12.12 -11.41 13.62
CA SER A 63 13.16 -11.62 14.63
C SER A 63 13.57 -10.32 15.34
N ALA A 64 13.59 -9.19 14.63
CA ALA A 64 13.93 -7.89 15.18
C ALA A 64 13.00 -7.42 16.31
N SER A 65 11.79 -7.98 16.38
CA SER A 65 10.79 -7.72 17.42
C SER A 65 10.58 -8.89 18.38
N ASN A 66 11.55 -9.81 18.47
CA ASN A 66 11.44 -11.04 19.26
C ASN A 66 10.20 -11.88 18.89
N SER A 67 9.76 -11.81 17.63
CA SER A 67 8.67 -12.61 17.09
C SER A 67 9.19 -13.64 16.11
N THR A 68 8.38 -14.66 15.84
CA THR A 68 8.65 -15.65 14.80
C THR A 68 7.50 -15.65 13.82
N ILE A 69 7.80 -15.85 12.54
CA ILE A 69 6.80 -16.10 11.52
C ILE A 69 6.87 -17.57 11.12
N SER A 70 5.72 -18.25 11.10
CA SER A 70 5.61 -19.67 10.80
C SER A 70 4.23 -19.99 10.23
N LYS A 71 4.01 -21.23 9.80
CA LYS A 71 2.69 -21.71 9.33
C LYS A 71 1.60 -21.56 10.39
N ASP A 72 1.95 -21.72 11.67
CA ASP A 72 1.01 -21.56 12.79
C ASP A 72 0.80 -20.09 13.17
N LYS A 73 1.76 -19.23 12.83
CA LYS A 73 1.71 -17.79 13.04
C LYS A 73 2.08 -17.07 11.73
N PRO A 74 1.20 -17.10 10.73
CA PRO A 74 1.53 -16.65 9.39
C PRO A 74 1.48 -15.13 9.19
N ILE A 75 1.06 -14.37 10.21
CA ILE A 75 0.95 -12.91 10.17
C ILE A 75 1.74 -12.32 11.33
N VAL A 76 2.65 -11.41 11.03
CA VAL A 76 3.43 -10.67 12.03
C VAL A 76 3.35 -9.18 11.69
N SER A 77 2.94 -8.38 12.68
CA SER A 77 2.92 -6.90 12.61
C SER A 77 3.83 -6.35 13.69
N VAL A 78 4.82 -5.56 13.31
CA VAL A 78 5.86 -5.09 14.21
C VAL A 78 6.29 -3.65 13.90
N SER A 79 6.88 -3.00 14.89
CA SER A 79 7.57 -1.72 14.69
C SER A 79 9.08 -1.98 14.78
N ILE A 80 9.79 -1.57 13.74
CA ILE A 80 11.25 -1.68 13.64
C ILE A 80 11.87 -0.31 13.43
N LYS A 81 13.19 -0.23 13.47
CA LYS A 81 13.92 0.97 13.04
C LYS A 81 14.80 0.62 11.86
N TYR A 82 14.75 1.44 10.83
CA TYR A 82 15.64 1.37 9.68
C TYR A 82 16.29 2.74 9.47
N ARG A 83 17.62 2.80 9.52
CA ARG A 83 18.41 4.04 9.42
C ARG A 83 17.86 5.17 10.33
N ASN A 84 17.55 4.83 11.57
CA ASN A 84 16.93 5.70 12.59
C ASN A 84 15.48 6.14 12.30
N ARG A 85 14.88 5.76 11.19
CA ARG A 85 13.44 5.99 10.93
C ARG A 85 12.61 4.90 11.57
N PRO A 86 11.53 5.25 12.27
CA PRO A 86 10.52 4.26 12.67
C PRO A 86 9.84 3.69 11.41
N VAL A 87 9.70 2.37 11.38
CA VAL A 87 9.01 1.66 10.28
C VAL A 87 8.02 0.68 10.90
N ARG A 88 6.77 0.76 10.47
CA ARG A 88 5.78 -0.27 10.75
C ARG A 88 5.87 -1.32 9.66
N ALA A 89 6.17 -2.54 10.06
CA ALA A 89 6.29 -3.66 9.14
C ALA A 89 5.18 -4.68 9.40
N GLN A 90 4.60 -5.19 8.33
CA GLN A 90 3.70 -6.34 8.36
C GLN A 90 4.25 -7.39 7.40
N VAL A 91 4.31 -8.63 7.88
CA VAL A 91 4.78 -9.77 7.10
C VAL A 91 3.69 -10.83 7.12
N ILE A 92 3.34 -11.37 5.97
CA ILE A 92 2.32 -12.39 5.79
C ILE A 92 2.91 -13.51 4.93
N MET A 93 2.72 -14.76 5.36
CA MET A 93 3.17 -15.94 4.63
C MET A 93 2.05 -17.00 4.53
N PRO A 94 2.20 -18.04 3.72
CA PRO A 94 1.28 -19.15 3.71
C PRO A 94 1.08 -19.79 5.11
N PRO A 95 -0.16 -20.15 5.50
CA PRO A 95 -1.36 -20.22 4.65
C PRO A 95 -2.22 -18.96 4.58
N ALA A 96 -1.80 -17.83 5.15
CA ALA A 96 -2.57 -16.57 5.11
C ALA A 96 -2.54 -15.89 3.73
N VAL A 97 -1.55 -16.20 2.92
CA VAL A 97 -1.50 -15.98 1.46
C VAL A 97 -1.40 -17.32 0.77
N SER A 98 -1.75 -17.41 -0.51
CA SER A 98 -1.73 -18.69 -1.25
C SER A 98 -0.29 -19.19 -1.49
N GLU A 99 0.61 -18.29 -1.82
CA GLU A 99 2.03 -18.56 -2.12
C GLU A 99 2.87 -17.32 -1.83
N GLY A 100 4.20 -17.45 -1.87
CA GLY A 100 5.12 -16.34 -1.67
C GLY A 100 5.04 -15.72 -0.27
N MET A 101 5.42 -14.47 -0.18
CA MET A 101 5.36 -13.68 1.04
C MET A 101 4.88 -12.26 0.71
N SER A 102 3.98 -11.71 1.52
CA SER A 102 3.60 -10.30 1.44
C SER A 102 4.27 -9.54 2.56
N ILE A 103 4.98 -8.45 2.22
CA ILE A 103 5.63 -7.59 3.20
C ILE A 103 5.23 -6.14 2.91
N SER A 104 4.67 -5.45 3.90
CA SER A 104 4.41 -4.02 3.84
C SER A 104 5.31 -3.29 4.84
N LEU A 105 6.00 -2.26 4.38
CA LEU A 105 6.92 -1.43 5.15
C LEU A 105 6.45 0.02 5.06
N ARG A 106 5.85 0.53 6.14
CA ARG A 106 5.41 1.91 6.23
C ARG A 106 6.40 2.75 7.02
N PHE A 107 6.99 3.73 6.36
CA PHE A 107 8.02 4.60 6.90
C PHE A 107 7.39 5.85 7.51
N PHE A 108 7.76 6.14 8.75
CA PHE A 108 7.34 7.37 9.41
C PHE A 108 8.42 8.44 9.31
N THR A 109 8.01 9.69 9.38
CA THR A 109 8.98 10.78 9.46
C THR A 109 9.81 10.67 10.74
N SER A 110 11.10 10.96 10.63
CA SER A 110 12.00 11.12 11.77
C SER A 110 11.95 12.52 12.38
N LEU A 111 11.27 13.47 11.70
CA LEU A 111 11.13 14.83 12.20
C LEU A 111 10.23 14.86 13.44
N PRO A 112 10.54 15.69 14.45
CA PRO A 112 9.63 15.97 15.54
C PRO A 112 8.29 16.49 15.00
N LEU A 113 7.17 16.07 15.58
CA LEU A 113 5.84 16.46 15.10
C LEU A 113 5.63 17.97 14.98
N ARG A 114 6.29 18.78 15.84
CA ARG A 114 6.27 20.25 15.78
C ARG A 114 6.92 20.82 14.51
N ASP A 115 7.83 20.05 13.89
CA ASP A 115 8.59 20.47 12.71
C ASP A 115 7.97 19.90 11.41
N VAL A 116 6.89 19.12 11.54
CA VAL A 116 6.14 18.58 10.40
C VAL A 116 5.22 19.65 9.86
N GLU A 117 5.50 20.14 8.65
CA GLU A 117 4.63 21.06 7.94
C GLU A 117 3.39 20.33 7.43
N LEU A 118 2.21 20.80 7.80
CA LEU A 118 0.95 20.29 7.27
C LEU A 118 0.71 20.89 5.88
N LYS A 119 0.81 20.07 4.86
CA LYS A 119 0.46 20.45 3.49
C LYS A 119 -0.96 20.03 3.19
N PHE A 120 -1.82 21.00 2.91
CA PHE A 120 -3.17 20.71 2.44
C PHE A 120 -3.13 20.45 0.93
N LEU A 121 -3.71 19.34 0.49
CA LEU A 121 -3.82 18.97 -0.93
C LEU A 121 -4.66 19.95 -1.74
N PHE A 122 -5.50 20.75 -1.05
CA PHE A 122 -6.35 21.74 -1.66
C PHE A 122 -5.95 23.12 -1.14
N GLY A 123 -5.62 24.03 -2.05
CA GLY A 123 -5.37 25.44 -1.68
C GLY A 123 -6.59 26.04 -0.98
N ALA A 124 -6.36 27.06 -0.17
CA ALA A 124 -7.39 27.73 0.65
C ALA A 124 -8.57 28.33 -0.16
N GLU A 125 -8.39 28.49 -1.47
CA GLU A 125 -9.37 29.14 -2.37
C GLU A 125 -10.33 28.16 -3.08
N ARG A 126 -10.17 26.84 -2.91
CA ARG A 126 -11.06 25.85 -3.55
C ARG A 126 -12.29 25.58 -2.68
N SER A 127 -13.47 25.84 -3.24
CA SER A 127 -14.73 25.40 -2.64
C SER A 127 -14.86 23.89 -2.82
N LEU A 128 -14.62 23.13 -1.76
CA LEU A 128 -14.80 21.66 -1.75
C LEU A 128 -16.23 21.26 -2.15
N GLU A 129 -17.20 22.12 -1.87
CA GLU A 129 -18.60 21.87 -2.24
C GLU A 129 -18.81 22.00 -3.74
N THR A 130 -18.25 23.04 -4.37
CA THR A 130 -18.31 23.23 -5.83
C THR A 130 -17.60 22.07 -6.55
N ASP A 131 -16.41 21.68 -6.10
CA ASP A 131 -15.68 20.55 -6.68
C ASP A 131 -16.47 19.24 -6.53
N ARG A 132 -17.15 19.03 -5.42
CA ARG A 132 -18.01 17.88 -5.20
C ARG A 132 -19.23 17.87 -6.14
N LEU A 133 -19.88 19.01 -6.30
CA LEU A 133 -21.07 19.14 -7.17
C LEU A 133 -20.67 18.89 -8.64
N ASN A 134 -19.58 19.48 -9.11
CA ASN A 134 -19.07 19.28 -10.46
C ASN A 134 -18.75 17.82 -10.73
N ARG A 135 -17.99 17.19 -9.84
CA ARG A 135 -17.64 15.78 -9.93
C ARG A 135 -18.87 14.86 -9.90
N ASN A 136 -19.87 15.18 -9.09
CA ASN A 136 -21.11 14.43 -9.05
C ASN A 136 -21.91 14.57 -10.36
N GLN A 137 -21.87 15.76 -10.97
CA GLN A 137 -22.50 15.98 -12.25
C GLN A 137 -21.77 15.21 -13.38
N GLU A 138 -20.45 15.27 -13.42
CA GLU A 138 -19.62 14.50 -14.35
C GLU A 138 -19.89 13.00 -14.25
N LEU A 139 -19.94 12.45 -13.01
CA LEU A 139 -20.29 11.05 -12.80
C LEU A 139 -21.69 10.70 -13.34
N ARG A 140 -22.70 11.57 -13.10
CA ARG A 140 -24.03 11.35 -13.62
C ARG A 140 -24.06 11.31 -15.13
N ASP A 141 -23.28 12.12 -15.79
CA ASP A 141 -23.22 12.18 -17.26
C ASP A 141 -22.50 10.93 -17.83
N VAL A 142 -21.45 10.46 -17.18
CA VAL A 142 -20.80 9.17 -17.50
C VAL A 142 -21.79 8.01 -17.34
N VAL A 143 -22.56 7.97 -16.26
CA VAL A 143 -23.57 6.91 -16.02
C VAL A 143 -24.68 6.95 -17.05
N LYS A 144 -25.17 8.15 -17.43
CA LYS A 144 -26.18 8.31 -18.50
C LYS A 144 -25.69 7.80 -19.85
N GLY A 145 -24.38 7.83 -20.10
CA GLY A 145 -23.76 7.24 -21.28
C GLY A 145 -23.85 5.71 -21.35
N GLY A 146 -24.26 5.05 -20.26
CA GLY A 146 -24.52 3.61 -20.20
C GLY A 146 -23.27 2.72 -20.03
N ASP A 147 -22.05 3.27 -20.02
CA ASP A 147 -20.82 2.51 -19.78
C ASP A 147 -20.54 2.41 -18.27
N ILE A 148 -20.94 1.28 -17.66
CA ILE A 148 -20.72 1.01 -16.24
C ILE A 148 -19.22 0.93 -15.90
N TYR A 149 -18.38 0.45 -16.83
CA TYR A 149 -16.94 0.37 -16.58
C TYR A 149 -16.28 1.76 -16.62
N ALA A 150 -16.75 2.67 -17.48
CA ALA A 150 -16.33 4.06 -17.44
C ALA A 150 -16.71 4.72 -16.11
N ALA A 151 -17.91 4.47 -15.61
CA ALA A 151 -18.36 4.98 -14.31
C ALA A 151 -17.49 4.43 -13.16
N ILE A 152 -17.16 3.14 -13.15
CA ILE A 152 -16.28 2.54 -12.16
C ILE A 152 -14.86 3.15 -12.23
N ARG A 153 -14.28 3.27 -13.42
CA ARG A 153 -12.97 3.93 -13.62
C ARG A 153 -12.99 5.38 -13.12
N PHE A 154 -14.06 6.11 -13.40
CA PHE A 154 -14.23 7.46 -12.88
C PHE A 154 -14.22 7.48 -11.34
N CYS A 155 -14.97 6.60 -10.69
CA CYS A 155 -14.99 6.50 -9.23
C CYS A 155 -13.62 6.18 -8.64
N VAL A 156 -12.87 5.27 -9.24
CA VAL A 156 -11.50 4.92 -8.82
C VAL A 156 -10.57 6.12 -9.00
N ALA A 157 -10.57 6.75 -10.19
CA ALA A 157 -9.70 7.88 -10.51
C ALA A 157 -9.94 9.09 -9.57
N HIS A 158 -11.18 9.28 -9.14
CA HIS A 158 -11.57 10.36 -8.21
C HIS A 158 -11.58 9.94 -6.73
N LYS A 159 -11.10 8.72 -6.41
CA LYS A 159 -11.02 8.17 -5.04
C LYS A 159 -12.38 8.22 -4.31
N LEU A 160 -13.47 7.90 -5.02
CA LEU A 160 -14.82 7.93 -4.44
C LEU A 160 -15.08 6.66 -3.61
N ASN A 161 -15.86 6.80 -2.55
CA ASN A 161 -16.36 5.68 -1.79
C ASN A 161 -17.38 4.89 -2.62
N MET A 162 -17.22 3.57 -2.68
CA MET A 162 -18.11 2.68 -3.39
C MET A 162 -18.67 1.60 -2.47
N ILE A 163 -19.94 1.27 -2.64
CA ILE A 163 -20.61 0.18 -1.93
C ILE A 163 -21.06 -0.86 -2.95
N VAL A 164 -20.61 -2.10 -2.78
CA VAL A 164 -21.05 -3.25 -3.60
C VAL A 164 -22.07 -4.04 -2.77
N SER A 165 -23.33 -3.98 -3.18
CA SER A 165 -24.45 -4.63 -2.51
C SER A 165 -25.15 -5.63 -3.41
N GLY A 166 -25.78 -6.64 -2.82
CA GLY A 166 -26.54 -7.68 -3.53
C GLY A 166 -26.80 -8.90 -2.65
N GLY A 167 -27.67 -9.79 -3.08
CA GLY A 167 -27.98 -11.04 -2.39
C GLY A 167 -26.83 -12.05 -2.37
N THR A 168 -27.07 -13.22 -1.81
CA THR A 168 -26.10 -14.34 -1.81
C THR A 168 -25.85 -14.79 -3.26
N SER A 169 -24.61 -15.14 -3.58
CA SER A 169 -24.19 -15.66 -4.90
C SER A 169 -24.39 -14.71 -6.09
N THR A 170 -24.58 -13.40 -5.89
CA THR A 170 -24.76 -12.40 -6.96
C THR A 170 -23.45 -11.85 -7.53
N GLY A 171 -22.29 -12.41 -7.18
CA GLY A 171 -21.00 -11.98 -7.71
C GLY A 171 -20.40 -10.72 -7.05
N LYS A 172 -20.89 -10.30 -5.87
CA LYS A 172 -20.34 -9.14 -5.14
C LYS A 172 -18.82 -9.15 -4.98
N THR A 173 -18.27 -10.29 -4.60
CA THR A 173 -16.82 -10.46 -4.40
C THR A 173 -16.07 -10.33 -5.73
N VAL A 174 -16.64 -10.83 -6.84
CA VAL A 174 -16.05 -10.69 -8.17
C VAL A 174 -16.06 -9.23 -8.60
N ALA A 175 -17.17 -8.51 -8.40
CA ALA A 175 -17.28 -7.09 -8.69
C ALA A 175 -16.27 -6.27 -7.86
N ALA A 176 -16.17 -6.53 -6.55
CA ALA A 176 -15.21 -5.86 -5.68
C ALA A 176 -13.76 -6.11 -6.12
N ARG A 177 -13.40 -7.37 -6.46
CA ARG A 177 -12.06 -7.71 -6.98
C ARG A 177 -11.77 -6.98 -8.29
N LYS A 178 -12.75 -6.87 -9.18
CA LYS A 178 -12.59 -6.13 -10.44
C LYS A 178 -12.35 -4.64 -10.20
N ILE A 179 -13.06 -4.03 -9.24
CA ILE A 179 -12.84 -2.64 -8.85
C ILE A 179 -11.43 -2.46 -8.28
N LEU A 180 -11.02 -3.34 -7.37
CA LEU A 180 -9.69 -3.30 -6.75
C LEU A 180 -8.57 -3.46 -7.78
N SER A 181 -8.76 -4.28 -8.81
CA SER A 181 -7.77 -4.43 -9.89
C SER A 181 -7.54 -3.17 -10.71
N LEU A 182 -8.43 -2.18 -10.64
CA LEU A 182 -8.29 -0.89 -11.31
C LEU A 182 -7.51 0.15 -10.49
N ILE A 183 -7.26 -0.13 -9.22
CA ILE A 183 -6.53 0.79 -8.32
C ILE A 183 -5.01 0.73 -8.58
N HIS A 184 -4.54 -0.41 -9.11
CA HIS A 184 -3.12 -0.69 -9.33
C HIS A 184 -2.67 -0.54 -10.79
N ILE A 185 -3.42 0.21 -11.60
CA ILE A 185 -3.06 0.51 -12.99
C ILE A 185 -2.53 1.94 -13.09
#